data_dd3c0973f5390da1f6b56572af087d26
#
_entry.id   dd3c0973f5390da1f6b56572af087d26
#
_cell.length_a   1.000
_cell.length_b   1.000
_cell.length_c   1.000
_cell.angle_alpha   90.00
_cell.angle_beta   90.00
_cell.angle_gamma   90.00
#
_symmetry.space_group_name_H-M   'P 1'
#
loop_
_entity.id
_entity.type
_entity.pdbx_description
1 polymer ?
#
loop_
_entity_poly.entity_id
_entity_poly.type
_entity_poly.pdbx_seq_one_letter_code
_entity_poly.pdbx_strand_id
1 'polypeptide(L)'
;MTHASIKLLGVALVAALPMLASAQLTGNVSLTSNYKFRGQDQDTGKVSAFKPAVQGGFDYAFGDTGWYLGNWNSSVNWLPGNSLEADLYGGYKFKAGEVDLDVGALTYLYPGNTSGNTTELYGAATFGPFTAKYSHTVSKDYFGWAGAKNGSGLKGRNTGYLNLAFAQEVMPKVTLKASVGFTRFASDIKDTGVPNYMDYQLGGVYDFGDGLTLGVSVVGANKKDYFGPGNKSRVIATLTKTL
;
A
#
# COMPACT_ATOMS: atom_id res chain seq x y z
N MET A 1 -0.40 -32.98 -11.67
CA MET A 1 0.31 -31.96 -10.90
C MET A 1 -0.58 -30.73 -10.92
N THR A 2 -1.29 -30.50 -9.82
CA THR A 2 -2.28 -29.42 -9.68
C THR A 2 -1.56 -28.13 -9.35
N HIS A 3 -1.59 -27.15 -10.26
CA HIS A 3 -1.09 -25.82 -9.99
C HIS A 3 -2.01 -25.14 -8.97
N ALA A 4 -1.50 -24.92 -7.77
CA ALA A 4 -2.18 -24.13 -6.75
C ALA A 4 -2.16 -22.66 -7.18
N SER A 5 -3.32 -22.11 -7.49
CA SER A 5 -3.50 -20.69 -7.78
C SER A 5 -3.39 -19.89 -6.49
N ILE A 6 -2.33 -19.12 -6.35
CA ILE A 6 -2.11 -18.23 -5.21
C ILE A 6 -2.97 -16.98 -5.43
N LYS A 7 -4.06 -16.86 -4.65
CA LYS A 7 -4.86 -15.64 -4.58
C LYS A 7 -4.31 -14.75 -3.46
N LEU A 8 -3.66 -13.67 -3.82
CA LEU A 8 -3.16 -12.66 -2.88
C LEU A 8 -4.20 -11.55 -2.69
N LEU A 9 -4.65 -11.32 -1.48
CA LEU A 9 -5.57 -10.23 -1.13
C LEU A 9 -5.00 -9.33 -0.02
N GLY A 10 -4.99 -8.07 -0.33
CA GLY A 10 -5.15 -6.93 0.59
C GLY A 10 -4.04 -6.57 1.56
N VAL A 11 -3.31 -5.63 1.22
CA VAL A 11 -2.79 -4.37 1.78
C VAL A 11 -1.98 -3.76 0.65
N ALA A 12 -2.30 -2.60 0.12
CA ALA A 12 -1.65 -1.85 -0.97
C ALA A 12 -0.41 -2.47 -1.68
N LEU A 13 -0.32 -3.79 -1.74
CA LEU A 13 0.48 -4.56 -2.67
C LEU A 13 -0.46 -4.93 -3.81
N VAL A 14 -0.26 -4.37 -4.97
CA VAL A 14 -0.90 -4.85 -6.20
C VAL A 14 -0.48 -6.30 -6.37
N ALA A 15 -1.35 -7.22 -5.93
CA ALA A 15 -1.12 -8.64 -6.08
C ALA A 15 -1.20 -9.01 -7.56
N ALA A 16 -0.25 -9.80 -8.03
CA ALA A 16 -0.35 -10.42 -9.35
C ALA A 16 -1.53 -11.39 -9.35
N LEU A 17 -2.65 -10.99 -9.96
CA LEU A 17 -3.75 -11.90 -10.28
C LEU A 17 -3.33 -12.73 -11.51
N PRO A 18 -3.63 -14.05 -11.55
CA PRO A 18 -3.46 -14.82 -12.78
C PRO A 18 -4.37 -14.22 -13.85
N MET A 19 -3.80 -13.82 -14.98
CA MET A 19 -4.53 -13.28 -16.12
C MET A 19 -5.36 -14.40 -16.75
N LEU A 20 -6.68 -14.27 -16.69
CA LEU A 20 -7.59 -15.02 -17.54
C LEU A 20 -7.99 -14.14 -18.73
N ALA A 21 -8.10 -14.76 -19.90
CA ALA A 21 -8.23 -14.14 -21.22
C ALA A 21 -9.58 -13.42 -21.44
N SER A 22 -9.82 -12.31 -20.72
CA SER A 22 -10.83 -11.30 -21.09
C SER A 22 -10.59 -10.04 -20.26
N ALA A 23 -10.98 -8.87 -20.78
CA ALA A 23 -10.98 -7.63 -19.99
C ALA A 23 -11.78 -7.88 -18.71
N GLN A 24 -11.12 -7.80 -17.55
CA GLN A 24 -11.75 -8.14 -16.28
C GLN A 24 -11.75 -6.93 -15.35
N LEU A 25 -12.95 -6.53 -14.96
CA LEU A 25 -13.18 -5.59 -13.86
C LEU A 25 -13.32 -6.42 -12.58
N THR A 26 -12.51 -6.11 -11.59
CA THR A 26 -12.64 -6.62 -10.23
C THR A 26 -12.84 -5.47 -9.26
N GLY A 27 -13.58 -5.70 -8.18
CA GLY A 27 -13.78 -4.72 -7.14
C GLY A 27 -13.56 -5.34 -5.76
N ASN A 28 -13.30 -4.51 -4.78
CA ASN A 28 -13.23 -4.95 -3.40
C ASN A 28 -13.73 -3.86 -2.45
N VAL A 29 -14.18 -4.30 -1.28
CA VAL A 29 -14.49 -3.43 -0.14
C VAL A 29 -13.94 -4.05 1.13
N SER A 30 -13.40 -3.24 2.02
CA SER A 30 -12.82 -3.68 3.29
C SER A 30 -13.23 -2.78 4.44
N LEU A 31 -13.34 -3.39 5.62
CA LEU A 31 -13.41 -2.69 6.90
C LEU A 31 -12.20 -3.08 7.72
N THR A 32 -11.37 -2.11 8.08
CA THR A 32 -10.18 -2.33 8.90
C THR A 32 -10.29 -1.64 10.25
N SER A 33 -9.74 -2.27 11.30
CA SER A 33 -9.72 -1.71 12.66
C SER A 33 -8.76 -0.54 12.82
N ASN A 34 -7.77 -0.40 11.94
CA ASN A 34 -6.87 0.74 11.82
C ASN A 34 -6.23 0.72 10.42
N TYR A 35 -6.08 1.88 9.81
CA TYR A 35 -5.33 2.02 8.58
C TYR A 35 -3.92 2.55 8.88
N LYS A 36 -2.91 1.78 8.48
CA LYS A 36 -1.50 2.21 8.49
C LYS A 36 -0.92 2.15 7.08
N PHE A 37 -0.39 3.27 6.63
CA PHE A 37 0.37 3.37 5.40
C PHE A 37 1.87 3.44 5.73
N ARG A 38 2.67 2.51 5.19
CA ARG A 38 4.11 2.41 5.50
C ARG A 38 4.38 2.49 7.01
N GLY A 39 3.58 1.74 7.80
CA GLY A 39 3.69 1.66 9.26
C GLY A 39 3.15 2.86 10.04
N GLN A 40 2.65 3.91 9.40
CA GLN A 40 2.15 5.13 10.04
C GLN A 40 0.63 5.18 10.03
N ASP A 41 0.02 5.54 11.19
CA ASP A 41 -1.44 5.69 11.32
C ASP A 41 -1.98 6.77 10.36
N GLN A 42 -3.05 6.45 9.64
CA GLN A 42 -3.75 7.36 8.74
C GLN A 42 -4.94 8.08 9.38
N ASP A 43 -5.17 7.87 10.67
CA ASP A 43 -6.02 8.70 11.52
C ASP A 43 -5.19 9.19 12.72
N THR A 44 -4.79 10.46 12.71
CA THR A 44 -4.04 11.10 13.78
C THR A 44 -4.94 11.87 14.75
N GLY A 45 -6.22 12.01 14.43
CA GLY A 45 -7.20 12.74 15.26
C GLY A 45 -7.56 12.02 16.56
N LYS A 46 -7.18 10.74 16.73
CA LYS A 46 -7.47 9.94 17.92
C LYS A 46 -6.20 9.29 18.45
N VAL A 47 -6.06 9.26 19.78
CA VAL A 47 -4.98 8.54 20.46
C VAL A 47 -5.28 7.04 20.59
N SER A 48 -6.53 6.63 20.42
CA SER A 48 -6.98 5.23 20.47
C SER A 48 -6.24 4.31 19.50
N ALA A 49 -6.11 3.06 19.88
CA ALA A 49 -5.62 2.00 18.97
C ALA A 49 -6.67 1.58 17.93
N PHE A 50 -7.95 1.81 18.20
CA PHE A 50 -9.06 1.49 17.31
C PHE A 50 -9.46 2.74 16.52
N LYS A 51 -9.14 2.73 15.23
CA LYS A 51 -9.34 3.84 14.28
C LYS A 51 -9.85 3.25 12.97
N PRO A 52 -11.11 2.78 12.93
CA PRO A 52 -11.61 2.03 11.79
C PRO A 52 -11.62 2.89 10.53
N ALA A 53 -11.31 2.22 9.40
CA ALA A 53 -11.41 2.81 8.08
C ALA A 53 -12.19 1.89 7.14
N VAL A 54 -12.98 2.51 6.25
CA VAL A 54 -13.60 1.85 5.11
C VAL A 54 -12.69 2.06 3.91
N GLN A 55 -12.39 0.96 3.21
CA GLN A 55 -11.46 0.94 2.09
C GLN A 55 -12.05 0.16 0.93
N GLY A 56 -11.62 0.45 -0.30
CA GLY A 56 -12.03 -0.33 -1.46
C GLY A 56 -11.69 0.35 -2.77
N GLY A 57 -11.90 -0.38 -3.85
CA GLY A 57 -11.58 0.13 -5.17
C GLY A 57 -11.89 -0.87 -6.27
N PHE A 58 -11.44 -0.52 -7.46
CA PHE A 58 -11.63 -1.31 -8.68
C PHE A 58 -10.33 -1.44 -9.44
N ASP A 59 -10.13 -2.61 -10.05
CA ASP A 59 -9.04 -2.90 -10.95
C ASP A 59 -9.59 -3.35 -12.29
N TYR A 60 -9.01 -2.85 -13.37
CA TYR A 60 -9.34 -3.23 -14.74
C TYR A 60 -8.09 -3.76 -15.46
N ALA A 61 -8.12 -5.02 -15.85
CA ALA A 61 -7.09 -5.62 -16.68
C ALA A 61 -7.51 -5.59 -18.17
N PHE A 62 -6.60 -5.15 -19.04
CA PHE A 62 -6.84 -5.06 -20.48
C PHE A 62 -6.56 -6.39 -21.16
N GLY A 63 -7.37 -7.41 -20.85
CA GLY A 63 -7.17 -8.76 -21.37
C GLY A 63 -5.79 -9.32 -21.04
N ASP A 64 -5.17 -9.99 -21.99
CA ASP A 64 -3.84 -10.62 -21.83
C ASP A 64 -2.67 -9.69 -22.18
N THR A 65 -2.94 -8.38 -22.31
CA THR A 65 -1.90 -7.42 -22.74
C THR A 65 -0.85 -7.14 -21.67
N GLY A 66 -1.16 -7.40 -20.40
CA GLY A 66 -0.36 -7.01 -19.24
C GLY A 66 -0.68 -5.61 -18.74
N TRP A 67 -1.34 -4.75 -19.51
CA TRP A 67 -1.76 -3.42 -19.06
C TRP A 67 -2.90 -3.48 -18.05
N TYR A 68 -2.87 -2.61 -17.07
CA TYR A 68 -3.95 -2.45 -16.11
C TYR A 68 -4.09 -1.02 -15.64
N LEU A 69 -5.29 -0.68 -15.19
CA LEU A 69 -5.62 0.54 -14.46
C LEU A 69 -6.40 0.16 -13.20
N GLY A 70 -6.31 0.97 -12.18
CA GLY A 70 -7.11 0.78 -10.99
C GLY A 70 -7.25 2.06 -10.19
N ASN A 71 -8.18 1.99 -9.26
CA ASN A 71 -8.30 2.97 -8.20
C ASN A 71 -8.47 2.25 -6.86
N TRP A 72 -7.99 2.89 -5.80
CA TRP A 72 -8.23 2.46 -4.44
C TRP A 72 -8.54 3.68 -3.57
N ASN A 73 -9.38 3.50 -2.57
CA ASN A 73 -9.84 4.60 -1.73
C ASN A 73 -9.86 4.17 -0.27
N SER A 74 -9.66 5.12 0.63
CA SER A 74 -9.77 4.92 2.07
C SER A 74 -10.28 6.16 2.78
N SER A 75 -11.07 5.95 3.81
CA SER A 75 -11.28 7.01 4.79
C SER A 75 -9.99 7.24 5.57
N VAL A 76 -9.62 8.53 5.75
CA VAL A 76 -8.42 8.98 6.46
C VAL A 76 -8.71 10.21 7.31
N ASN A 77 -7.84 10.49 8.30
CA ASN A 77 -7.95 11.69 9.14
C ASN A 77 -6.57 12.14 9.65
N TRP A 78 -5.55 12.10 8.79
CA TRP A 78 -4.20 12.56 9.16
C TRP A 78 -3.90 13.97 8.66
N LEU A 79 -4.64 14.44 7.64
CA LEU A 79 -4.43 15.72 6.97
C LEU A 79 -5.61 16.64 7.25
N PRO A 80 -5.40 17.84 7.83
CA PRO A 80 -6.48 18.76 8.18
C PRO A 80 -7.40 19.08 6.99
N GLY A 81 -8.71 18.98 7.20
CA GLY A 81 -9.72 19.27 6.17
C GLY A 81 -9.89 18.16 5.13
N ASN A 82 -9.23 17.00 5.30
CA ASN A 82 -9.36 15.87 4.39
C ASN A 82 -9.81 14.61 5.12
N SER A 83 -10.78 13.90 4.54
CA SER A 83 -11.31 12.65 5.07
C SER A 83 -11.22 11.48 4.09
N LEU A 84 -10.69 11.72 2.90
CA LEU A 84 -10.60 10.72 1.82
C LEU A 84 -9.20 10.70 1.23
N GLU A 85 -8.62 9.50 1.10
CA GLU A 85 -7.52 9.18 0.19
C GLU A 85 -8.10 8.50 -1.03
N ALA A 86 -7.74 8.97 -2.21
CA ALA A 86 -8.14 8.38 -3.48
C ALA A 86 -6.89 8.17 -4.33
N ASP A 87 -6.60 6.91 -4.62
CA ASP A 87 -5.43 6.50 -5.38
C ASP A 87 -5.82 6.13 -6.80
N LEU A 88 -5.09 6.64 -7.76
CA LEU A 88 -5.19 6.23 -9.16
C LEU A 88 -3.86 5.63 -9.58
N TYR A 89 -3.91 4.44 -10.15
CA TYR A 89 -2.70 3.75 -10.59
C TYR A 89 -2.90 3.02 -11.91
N GLY A 90 -1.79 2.75 -12.56
CA GLY A 90 -1.76 1.93 -13.75
C GLY A 90 -0.35 1.46 -14.04
N GLY A 91 -0.25 0.39 -14.80
CA GLY A 91 1.04 -0.22 -15.07
C GLY A 91 0.99 -1.31 -16.09
N TYR A 92 2.11 -2.01 -16.18
CA TYR A 92 2.34 -3.10 -17.09
C TYR A 92 3.01 -4.27 -16.37
N LYS A 93 2.36 -5.44 -16.39
CA LYS A 93 2.85 -6.70 -15.83
C LYS A 93 3.38 -7.60 -16.92
N PHE A 94 4.52 -8.22 -16.71
CA PHE A 94 5.14 -9.15 -17.63
C PHE A 94 6.01 -10.16 -16.89
N LYS A 95 6.43 -11.23 -17.61
CA LYS A 95 7.32 -12.25 -17.06
C LYS A 95 8.71 -12.17 -17.67
N ALA A 96 9.72 -12.36 -16.85
CA ALA A 96 11.10 -12.61 -17.27
C ALA A 96 11.57 -13.92 -16.63
N GLY A 97 11.44 -15.02 -17.40
CA GLY A 97 11.63 -16.36 -16.87
C GLY A 97 10.59 -16.70 -15.79
N GLU A 98 11.06 -17.05 -14.59
CA GLU A 98 10.20 -17.37 -13.44
C GLU A 98 9.84 -16.13 -12.58
N VAL A 99 10.34 -14.96 -12.94
CA VAL A 99 10.09 -13.72 -12.21
C VAL A 99 8.91 -12.99 -12.82
N ASP A 100 7.90 -12.68 -12.01
CA ASP A 100 6.82 -11.76 -12.37
C ASP A 100 7.27 -10.32 -12.12
N LEU A 101 7.19 -9.47 -13.14
CA LEU A 101 7.58 -8.08 -13.11
C LEU A 101 6.37 -7.16 -13.26
N ASP A 102 6.37 -6.04 -12.52
CA ASP A 102 5.33 -5.02 -12.57
C ASP A 102 5.98 -3.63 -12.53
N VAL A 103 5.66 -2.79 -13.50
CA VAL A 103 6.12 -1.40 -13.56
C VAL A 103 4.92 -0.49 -13.76
N GLY A 104 4.89 0.65 -13.05
CA GLY A 104 3.74 1.52 -13.15
C GLY A 104 3.91 2.86 -12.45
N ALA A 105 2.81 3.59 -12.41
CA ALA A 105 2.67 4.86 -11.72
C ALA A 105 1.47 4.82 -10.77
N LEU A 106 1.59 5.55 -9.67
CA LEU A 106 0.55 5.69 -8.66
C LEU A 106 0.49 7.14 -8.20
N THR A 107 -0.70 7.72 -8.19
CA THR A 107 -0.96 9.05 -7.65
C THR A 107 -1.92 8.95 -6.48
N TYR A 108 -1.47 9.42 -5.33
CA TYR A 108 -2.26 9.60 -4.12
C TYR A 108 -2.91 10.97 -4.15
N LEU A 109 -4.22 11.03 -4.00
CA LEU A 109 -5.02 12.25 -4.04
C LEU A 109 -5.77 12.44 -2.73
N TYR A 110 -5.70 13.64 -2.19
CA TYR A 110 -6.39 14.06 -0.97
C TYR A 110 -7.31 15.25 -1.29
N PRO A 111 -8.57 15.00 -1.72
CA PRO A 111 -9.45 16.05 -2.29
C PRO A 111 -9.71 17.23 -1.36
N GLY A 112 -9.77 17.01 -0.06
CA GLY A 112 -9.98 18.08 0.93
C GLY A 112 -8.73 18.89 1.26
N ASN A 113 -7.52 18.36 0.98
CA ASN A 113 -6.26 19.06 1.20
C ASN A 113 -5.16 18.52 0.29
N THR A 114 -4.99 19.17 -0.83
CA THR A 114 -4.07 18.73 -1.89
C THR A 114 -2.58 18.85 -1.55
N SER A 115 -2.20 19.35 -0.35
CA SER A 115 -0.82 19.34 0.10
C SER A 115 -0.28 17.91 0.34
N GLY A 116 -1.18 16.94 0.55
CA GLY A 116 -0.83 15.53 0.67
C GLY A 116 -0.58 14.81 -0.66
N ASN A 117 -1.02 15.39 -1.78
CA ASN A 117 -0.93 14.74 -3.09
C ASN A 117 0.52 14.33 -3.41
N THR A 118 0.66 13.10 -3.89
CA THR A 118 1.97 12.51 -4.18
C THR A 118 1.87 11.61 -5.40
N THR A 119 2.86 11.65 -6.28
CA THR A 119 2.96 10.75 -7.43
C THR A 119 4.26 9.98 -7.37
N GLU A 120 4.16 8.67 -7.53
CA GLU A 120 5.30 7.75 -7.54
C GLU A 120 5.31 6.93 -8.83
N LEU A 121 6.52 6.64 -9.32
CA LEU A 121 6.77 5.53 -10.23
C LEU A 121 7.22 4.34 -9.41
N TYR A 122 6.85 3.14 -9.82
CA TYR A 122 7.29 1.93 -9.12
C TYR A 122 7.70 0.82 -10.05
N GLY A 123 8.53 -0.06 -9.51
CA GLY A 123 8.85 -1.35 -10.09
C GLY A 123 8.81 -2.42 -9.02
N ALA A 124 8.28 -3.60 -9.37
CA ALA A 124 8.25 -4.76 -8.50
C ALA A 124 8.70 -6.01 -9.21
N ALA A 125 9.32 -6.92 -8.47
CA ALA A 125 9.71 -8.24 -8.91
C ALA A 125 9.24 -9.28 -7.89
N THR A 126 8.54 -10.32 -8.36
CA THR A 126 8.04 -11.42 -7.54
C THR A 126 8.64 -12.73 -8.01
N PHE A 127 9.24 -13.48 -7.08
CA PHE A 127 9.75 -14.82 -7.31
C PHE A 127 9.28 -15.74 -6.17
N GLY A 128 8.47 -16.74 -6.52
CA GLY A 128 7.84 -17.59 -5.53
C GLY A 128 7.04 -16.78 -4.49
N PRO A 129 7.28 -16.96 -3.19
CA PRO A 129 6.56 -16.23 -2.15
C PRO A 129 7.13 -14.82 -1.86
N PHE A 130 8.21 -14.41 -2.52
CA PHE A 130 8.92 -13.18 -2.21
C PHE A 130 8.64 -12.09 -3.25
N THR A 131 8.41 -10.86 -2.79
CA THR A 131 8.26 -9.67 -3.65
C THR A 131 9.18 -8.57 -3.15
N ALA A 132 9.91 -7.94 -4.07
CA ALA A 132 10.61 -6.68 -3.83
C ALA A 132 9.94 -5.59 -4.67
N LYS A 133 9.51 -4.49 -4.05
CA LYS A 133 8.91 -3.33 -4.72
C LYS A 133 9.66 -2.06 -4.33
N TYR A 134 10.07 -1.28 -5.32
CA TYR A 134 10.63 0.05 -5.11
C TYR A 134 9.70 1.10 -5.69
N SER A 135 9.37 2.12 -4.88
CA SER A 135 8.59 3.29 -5.28
C SER A 135 9.45 4.54 -5.20
N HIS A 136 9.38 5.37 -6.22
CA HIS A 136 10.17 6.60 -6.34
C HIS A 136 9.25 7.79 -6.56
N THR A 137 9.27 8.77 -5.65
CA THR A 137 8.47 9.98 -5.77
C THR A 137 8.99 10.87 -6.89
N VAL A 138 8.13 11.17 -7.86
CA VAL A 138 8.41 12.05 -8.99
C VAL A 138 7.74 13.41 -8.87
N SER A 139 6.68 13.54 -8.06
CA SER A 139 6.03 14.80 -7.74
C SER A 139 6.93 15.69 -6.87
N LYS A 140 6.65 16.98 -6.89
CA LYS A 140 7.31 17.96 -6.00
C LYS A 140 6.75 17.87 -4.58
N ASP A 141 5.45 17.60 -4.47
CA ASP A 141 4.75 17.38 -3.20
C ASP A 141 4.97 15.93 -2.73
N TYR A 142 5.03 15.73 -1.41
CA TYR A 142 5.20 14.41 -0.76
C TYR A 142 4.46 14.39 0.58
N PHE A 143 3.26 13.83 0.61
CA PHE A 143 2.43 13.57 1.81
C PHE A 143 2.47 14.70 2.86
N GLY A 144 2.36 15.95 2.43
CA GLY A 144 2.40 17.11 3.31
C GLY A 144 3.78 17.46 3.90
N TRP A 145 4.81 16.62 3.75
CA TRP A 145 6.17 16.90 4.23
C TRP A 145 6.88 17.94 3.38
N ALA A 146 6.60 17.96 2.09
CA ALA A 146 7.23 18.85 1.13
C ALA A 146 6.26 19.27 0.05
N GLY A 147 6.54 20.41 -0.60
CA GLY A 147 5.79 20.87 -1.76
C GLY A 147 5.44 22.35 -1.70
N ALA A 148 4.87 22.85 -2.80
CA ALA A 148 4.44 24.24 -2.89
C ALA A 148 3.20 24.53 -2.02
N LYS A 149 2.35 23.53 -1.84
CA LYS A 149 1.03 23.68 -1.19
C LYS A 149 1.09 23.66 0.34
N ASN A 150 2.14 23.08 0.94
CA ASN A 150 2.36 23.18 2.38
C ASN A 150 3.16 24.43 2.80
N GLY A 151 3.50 25.30 1.85
CA GLY A 151 4.23 26.53 2.09
C GLY A 151 5.73 26.37 2.40
N SER A 152 6.26 25.15 2.44
CA SER A 152 7.66 24.92 2.80
C SER A 152 8.64 25.26 1.68
N GLY A 153 8.19 25.23 0.42
CA GLY A 153 9.05 25.33 -0.76
C GLY A 153 9.96 24.13 -1.01
N LEU A 154 10.00 23.16 -0.10
CA LEU A 154 10.81 21.96 -0.17
C LEU A 154 10.34 21.04 -1.31
N LYS A 155 11.24 20.15 -1.76
CA LYS A 155 10.95 19.15 -2.80
C LYS A 155 10.94 17.77 -2.20
N GLY A 156 9.80 17.09 -2.34
CA GLY A 156 9.62 15.68 -1.96
C GLY A 156 10.14 14.70 -3.01
N ARG A 157 10.36 15.19 -4.25
CA ARG A 157 10.93 14.39 -5.36
C ARG A 157 12.22 13.71 -4.93
N ASN A 158 12.41 12.46 -5.38
CA ASN A 158 13.51 11.57 -5.02
C ASN A 158 13.39 10.97 -3.60
N THR A 159 12.25 11.10 -2.93
CA THR A 159 11.94 10.21 -1.81
C THR A 159 11.69 8.80 -2.37
N GLY A 160 12.35 7.81 -1.77
CA GLY A 160 12.26 6.40 -2.17
C GLY A 160 11.67 5.53 -1.07
N TYR A 161 10.95 4.49 -1.47
CA TYR A 161 10.47 3.46 -0.58
C TYR A 161 10.74 2.07 -1.16
N LEU A 162 11.51 1.26 -0.44
CA LEU A 162 11.73 -0.14 -0.75
C LEU A 162 10.90 -1.00 0.20
N ASN A 163 10.10 -1.89 -0.36
CA ASN A 163 9.36 -2.90 0.39
C ASN A 163 9.81 -4.30 -0.02
N LEU A 164 10.14 -5.13 0.97
CA LEU A 164 10.41 -6.55 0.81
C LEU A 164 9.30 -7.32 1.50
N ALA A 165 8.60 -8.17 0.78
CA ALA A 165 7.43 -8.89 1.27
C ALA A 165 7.53 -10.38 1.03
N PHE A 166 6.87 -11.13 1.90
CA PHE A 166 6.68 -12.57 1.84
C PHE A 166 5.19 -12.87 1.99
N ALA A 167 4.66 -13.78 1.16
CA ALA A 167 3.30 -14.28 1.28
C ALA A 167 3.24 -15.75 0.83
N GLN A 168 2.80 -16.63 1.73
CA GLN A 168 2.74 -18.07 1.46
C GLN A 168 1.50 -18.68 2.13
N GLU A 169 0.74 -19.47 1.39
CA GLU A 169 -0.25 -20.36 1.97
C GLU A 169 0.47 -21.46 2.76
N VAL A 170 0.31 -21.45 4.09
CA VAL A 170 1.00 -22.36 5.02
C VAL A 170 0.11 -23.52 5.45
N MET A 171 -1.19 -23.36 5.30
CA MET A 171 -2.20 -24.43 5.45
C MET A 171 -3.44 -24.03 4.62
N PRO A 172 -4.36 -24.97 4.32
CA PRO A 172 -5.56 -24.65 3.54
C PRO A 172 -6.29 -23.43 4.06
N LYS A 173 -6.51 -22.45 3.18
CA LYS A 173 -7.19 -21.18 3.46
C LYS A 173 -6.43 -20.21 4.39
N VAL A 174 -5.20 -20.50 4.80
CA VAL A 174 -4.40 -19.63 5.66
C VAL A 174 -3.12 -19.20 4.96
N THR A 175 -3.02 -17.92 4.67
CA THR A 175 -1.82 -17.29 4.10
C THR A 175 -1.07 -16.51 5.17
N LEU A 176 0.19 -16.87 5.41
CA LEU A 176 1.12 -16.09 6.22
C LEU A 176 1.65 -14.91 5.38
N LYS A 177 1.70 -13.72 5.97
CA LYS A 177 2.24 -12.51 5.33
C LYS A 177 3.24 -11.82 6.25
N ALA A 178 4.37 -11.41 5.68
CA ALA A 178 5.34 -10.58 6.36
C ALA A 178 5.90 -9.53 5.40
N SER A 179 6.25 -8.36 5.90
CA SER A 179 6.98 -7.37 5.12
C SER A 179 7.84 -6.46 5.97
N VAL A 180 8.87 -5.90 5.34
CA VAL A 180 9.68 -4.81 5.88
C VAL A 180 9.84 -3.74 4.81
N GLY A 181 9.65 -2.48 5.21
CA GLY A 181 9.75 -1.33 4.33
C GLY A 181 10.81 -0.34 4.79
N PHE A 182 11.42 0.36 3.85
CA PHE A 182 12.48 1.33 4.12
C PHE A 182 12.17 2.64 3.37
N THR A 183 11.79 3.68 4.11
CA THR A 183 11.59 5.03 3.57
C THR A 183 12.89 5.82 3.66
N ARG A 184 13.37 6.30 2.50
CA ARG A 184 14.49 7.23 2.38
C ARG A 184 13.95 8.56 1.85
N PHE A 185 13.87 9.54 2.72
CA PHE A 185 13.40 10.88 2.34
C PHE A 185 14.39 11.59 1.41
N ALA A 186 13.87 12.45 0.54
CA ALA A 186 14.64 13.40 -0.25
C ALA A 186 15.51 14.31 0.64
N SER A 187 16.62 14.82 0.09
CA SER A 187 17.54 15.67 0.84
C SER A 187 16.84 16.87 1.48
N ASP A 188 16.00 17.58 0.71
CA ASP A 188 15.28 18.76 1.20
C ASP A 188 14.48 18.45 2.49
N ILE A 189 13.81 17.27 2.55
CA ILE A 189 13.07 16.83 3.74
C ILE A 189 14.04 16.45 4.86
N LYS A 190 15.10 15.70 4.56
CA LYS A 190 16.09 15.28 5.57
C LYS A 190 16.81 16.44 6.22
N ASP A 191 17.12 17.49 5.46
CA ASP A 191 17.82 18.67 5.95
C ASP A 191 16.98 19.46 6.98
N THR A 192 15.68 19.20 7.08
CA THR A 192 14.82 19.69 8.18
C THR A 192 14.89 18.82 9.45
N GLY A 193 15.72 17.78 9.47
CA GLY A 193 15.88 16.87 10.60
C GLY A 193 14.96 15.63 10.57
N VAL A 194 14.15 15.44 9.51
CA VAL A 194 13.28 14.25 9.36
C VAL A 194 14.14 13.00 9.12
N PRO A 195 14.10 11.99 10.02
CA PRO A 195 14.89 10.78 9.87
C PRO A 195 14.25 9.82 8.87
N ASN A 196 15.07 9.11 8.09
CA ASN A 196 14.62 7.91 7.40
C ASN A 196 14.06 6.89 8.42
N TYR A 197 13.12 6.07 8.00
CA TYR A 197 12.53 5.08 8.89
C TYR A 197 12.27 3.74 8.20
N MET A 198 12.03 2.74 9.02
CA MET A 198 11.68 1.38 8.63
C MET A 198 10.32 1.04 9.21
N ASP A 199 9.48 0.41 8.41
CA ASP A 199 8.21 -0.17 8.82
C ASP A 199 8.22 -1.70 8.68
N TYR A 200 7.25 -2.35 9.32
CA TYR A 200 7.13 -3.79 9.30
C TYR A 200 5.69 -4.25 9.49
N GLN A 201 5.40 -5.40 8.94
CA GLN A 201 4.14 -6.12 9.12
C GLN A 201 4.40 -7.61 9.26
N LEU A 202 3.66 -8.26 10.17
CA LEU A 202 3.59 -9.71 10.29
C LEU A 202 2.15 -10.10 10.63
N GLY A 203 1.59 -11.05 9.89
CA GLY A 203 0.23 -11.49 10.11
C GLY A 203 -0.20 -12.64 9.24
N GLY A 204 -1.48 -12.95 9.28
CA GLY A 204 -2.10 -13.98 8.47
C GLY A 204 -3.44 -13.56 7.92
N VAL A 205 -3.86 -14.24 6.87
CA VAL A 205 -5.18 -14.05 6.24
C VAL A 205 -5.87 -15.40 6.17
N TYR A 206 -7.11 -15.45 6.65
CA TYR A 206 -8.00 -16.59 6.50
C TYR A 206 -8.99 -16.33 5.37
N ASP A 207 -9.11 -17.28 4.44
CA ASP A 207 -10.06 -17.23 3.33
C ASP A 207 -11.31 -18.06 3.66
N PHE A 208 -12.46 -17.39 3.83
CA PHE A 208 -13.75 -18.05 4.07
C PHE A 208 -14.36 -18.64 2.78
N GLY A 209 -13.80 -18.29 1.63
CA GLY A 209 -14.36 -18.57 0.31
C GLY A 209 -15.19 -17.41 -0.22
N ASP A 210 -15.63 -17.53 -1.47
CA ASP A 210 -16.49 -16.55 -2.16
C ASP A 210 -15.95 -15.11 -2.10
N GLY A 211 -14.63 -14.94 -2.04
CA GLY A 211 -13.96 -13.62 -1.97
C GLY A 211 -14.03 -12.95 -0.60
N LEU A 212 -14.51 -13.63 0.46
CA LEU A 212 -14.50 -13.10 1.82
C LEU A 212 -13.25 -13.55 2.57
N THR A 213 -12.49 -12.59 3.10
CA THR A 213 -11.27 -12.87 3.87
C THR A 213 -11.20 -12.06 5.16
N LEU A 214 -10.53 -12.61 6.17
CA LEU A 214 -10.16 -11.91 7.41
C LEU A 214 -8.64 -11.92 7.56
N GLY A 215 -8.04 -10.75 7.54
CA GLY A 215 -6.63 -10.55 7.85
C GLY A 215 -6.45 -10.07 9.29
N VAL A 216 -5.42 -10.62 9.98
CA VAL A 216 -4.98 -10.10 11.28
C VAL A 216 -3.48 -9.94 11.23
N SER A 217 -2.96 -8.75 11.55
CA SER A 217 -1.52 -8.47 11.50
C SER A 217 -1.08 -7.50 12.59
N VAL A 218 0.20 -7.58 12.95
CA VAL A 218 0.91 -6.54 13.71
C VAL A 218 1.61 -5.65 12.69
N VAL A 219 1.33 -4.36 12.73
CA VAL A 219 1.93 -3.35 11.84
C VAL A 219 2.51 -2.21 12.67
N GLY A 220 3.69 -1.75 12.33
CA GLY A 220 4.34 -0.63 13.01
C GLY A 220 5.54 -0.08 12.27
N ALA A 221 6.17 0.96 12.85
CA ALA A 221 7.40 1.51 12.34
C ALA A 221 8.36 1.89 13.48
N ASN A 222 9.63 2.04 13.14
CA ASN A 222 10.62 2.57 14.06
C ASN A 222 10.54 4.11 14.19
N LYS A 223 11.51 4.73 14.83
CA LYS A 223 11.59 6.21 15.01
C LYS A 223 10.37 6.82 15.73
N LYS A 224 9.81 6.09 16.68
CA LYS A 224 8.63 6.51 17.49
C LYS A 224 8.86 7.82 18.21
N ASP A 225 10.10 8.08 18.66
CA ASP A 225 10.46 9.32 19.36
C ASP A 225 10.34 10.55 18.45
N TYR A 226 10.49 10.38 17.16
CA TYR A 226 10.33 11.44 16.17
C TYR A 226 8.88 11.53 15.65
N PHE A 227 8.32 10.42 15.15
CA PHE A 227 7.00 10.38 14.51
C PHE A 227 5.84 10.18 15.50
N GLY A 228 6.14 9.99 16.78
CA GLY A 228 5.14 9.87 17.83
C GLY A 228 4.27 8.61 17.75
N PRO A 229 3.01 8.71 18.26
CA PRO A 229 2.09 7.56 18.35
C PRO A 229 1.74 6.91 17.01
N GLY A 230 1.84 7.65 15.89
CA GLY A 230 1.56 7.14 14.56
C GLY A 230 2.41 5.93 14.16
N ASN A 231 3.66 5.85 14.66
CA ASN A 231 4.58 4.74 14.39
C ASN A 231 4.47 3.57 15.39
N LYS A 232 3.60 3.67 16.43
CA LYS A 232 3.42 2.56 17.37
C LYS A 232 2.87 1.33 16.66
N SER A 233 3.37 0.16 17.06
CA SER A 233 2.82 -1.12 16.59
C SER A 233 1.36 -1.28 17.03
N ARG A 234 0.54 -1.81 16.11
CA ARG A 234 -0.87 -2.10 16.33
C ARG A 234 -1.21 -3.49 15.83
N VAL A 235 -2.08 -4.18 16.53
CA VAL A 235 -2.79 -5.32 15.98
C VAL A 235 -3.94 -4.78 15.14
N ILE A 236 -4.00 -5.17 13.89
CA ILE A 236 -5.00 -4.70 12.92
C ILE A 236 -5.75 -5.90 12.39
N ALA A 237 -7.07 -5.83 12.45
CA ALA A 237 -7.97 -6.78 11.81
C ALA A 237 -8.65 -6.11 10.62
N THR A 238 -8.68 -6.80 9.48
CA THR A 238 -9.29 -6.30 8.23
C THR A 238 -10.18 -7.38 7.64
N LEU A 239 -11.45 -7.09 7.50
CA LEU A 239 -12.42 -7.92 6.77
C LEU A 239 -12.54 -7.37 5.35
N THR A 240 -12.34 -8.23 4.34
CA THR A 240 -12.39 -7.84 2.92
C THR A 240 -13.36 -8.73 2.17
N LYS A 241 -14.18 -8.12 1.32
CA LYS A 241 -14.99 -8.79 0.29
C LYS A 241 -14.49 -8.37 -1.09
N THR A 242 -14.08 -9.33 -1.89
CA THR A 242 -13.83 -9.18 -3.33
C THR A 242 -15.11 -9.52 -4.10
N LEU A 243 -15.40 -8.74 -5.15
CA LEU A 243 -16.60 -8.82 -5.97
C LEU A 243 -16.29 -9.40 -7.35
#